data_4ad6b69374c9f58651974f5ff8de9d11
#
_entry.id   4ad6b69374c9f58651974f5ff8de9d11
#
_cell.length_a   1.000
_cell.length_b   1.000
_cell.length_c   1.000
_cell.angle_alpha   90.00
_cell.angle_beta   90.00
_cell.angle_gamma   90.00
#
_symmetry.space_group_name_H-M   'P 1'
#
loop_
_entity.id
_entity.type
_entity.pdbx_description
1 polymer ?
#
loop_
_entity_poly.entity_id
_entity_poly.type
_entity_poly.pdbx_seq_one_letter_code
_entity_poly.pdbx_strand_id
1 'polypeptide(L)'
;MNKYVIAELIENQRQEIGNLLKSIDKSGYLKLEGTLYCKMEHGEFRYYIREKAQDVPRYQRADKNTEKLISALCTKTYAKKLHNAAEKELLQLTRCLKILKAKEGTRFDDADIDAVYGNLPEGIRSQVRPSQFTDDGFAEKWQAEKYQKRWEGKGTFYETPRGEKVRSKSEWMIACMLDKESVPYRYEELIGLNEYLGGNLHPDFTVLNKRTRKEYYWEHFGRMDDPKYVEESFMPKIRDYYACGFLPGEKLLMTFESKEHPFDTTQVERLIEEYLK
;
A
#
# COMPACT_ATOMS: atom_id res chain seq x y z
N MET A 1 -2.98 6.93 -12.35
CA MET A 1 -2.66 5.85 -11.38
C MET A 1 -1.47 5.10 -11.96
N ASN A 2 -0.34 5.13 -11.26
CA ASN A 2 0.93 4.59 -11.73
C ASN A 2 0.85 3.06 -11.88
N LYS A 3 1.56 2.49 -12.88
CA LYS A 3 1.63 1.04 -13.15
C LYS A 3 2.07 0.22 -11.92
N TYR A 4 2.91 0.80 -11.05
CA TYR A 4 3.38 0.16 -9.81
C TYR A 4 2.27 0.02 -8.77
N VAL A 5 1.42 1.04 -8.61
CA VAL A 5 0.23 0.97 -7.72
C VAL A 5 -0.74 -0.10 -8.22
N ILE A 6 -0.94 -0.15 -9.55
CA ILE A 6 -1.79 -1.18 -10.17
C ILE A 6 -1.21 -2.56 -9.92
N ALA A 7 0.10 -2.74 -10.10
CA ALA A 7 0.76 -4.03 -9.88
C ALA A 7 0.67 -4.47 -8.41
N GLU A 8 0.83 -3.56 -7.45
CA GLU A 8 0.68 -3.84 -6.02
C GLU A 8 -0.76 -4.27 -5.68
N LEU A 9 -1.77 -3.53 -6.16
CA LEU A 9 -3.18 -3.88 -5.95
C LEU A 9 -3.53 -5.26 -6.52
N ILE A 10 -3.05 -5.56 -7.74
CA ILE A 10 -3.26 -6.86 -8.37
C ILE A 10 -2.54 -7.97 -7.60
N GLU A 11 -1.33 -7.72 -7.08
CA GLU A 11 -0.58 -8.71 -6.28
C GLU A 11 -1.31 -9.02 -4.97
N ASN A 12 -1.83 -8.00 -4.27
CA ASN A 12 -2.62 -8.18 -3.05
C ASN A 12 -3.87 -9.01 -3.32
N GLN A 13 -4.64 -8.67 -4.36
CA GLN A 13 -5.82 -9.44 -4.76
C GLN A 13 -5.46 -10.89 -5.13
N ARG A 14 -4.34 -11.09 -5.82
CA ARG A 14 -3.83 -12.43 -6.18
C ARG A 14 -3.52 -13.27 -4.94
N GLN A 15 -2.91 -12.66 -3.91
CA GLN A 15 -2.61 -13.33 -2.64
C GLN A 15 -3.89 -13.71 -1.89
N GLU A 16 -4.88 -12.82 -1.83
CA GLU A 16 -6.18 -13.10 -1.19
C GLU A 16 -6.89 -14.27 -1.85
N ILE A 17 -6.95 -14.30 -3.18
CA ILE A 17 -7.56 -15.42 -3.92
C ILE A 17 -6.76 -16.71 -3.71
N GLY A 18 -5.43 -16.65 -3.66
CA GLY A 18 -4.59 -17.79 -3.34
C GLY A 18 -4.86 -18.36 -1.94
N ASN A 19 -5.11 -17.50 -0.96
CA ASN A 19 -5.48 -17.90 0.40
C ASN A 19 -6.91 -18.50 0.44
N LEU A 20 -7.84 -17.95 -0.32
CA LEU A 20 -9.19 -18.50 -0.47
C LEU A 20 -9.15 -19.93 -1.03
N LEU A 21 -8.39 -20.17 -2.11
CA LEU A 21 -8.23 -21.52 -2.69
C LEU A 21 -7.68 -22.51 -1.66
N LYS A 22 -6.62 -22.15 -0.93
CA LYS A 22 -6.06 -22.98 0.14
C LYS A 22 -7.08 -23.29 1.24
N SER A 23 -7.95 -22.33 1.59
CA SER A 23 -9.01 -22.51 2.57
C SER A 23 -10.07 -23.49 2.08
N ILE A 24 -10.49 -23.37 0.82
CA ILE A 24 -11.45 -24.30 0.19
C ILE A 24 -10.89 -25.72 0.18
N ASP A 25 -9.62 -25.89 -0.22
CA ASP A 25 -8.97 -27.21 -0.27
C ASP A 25 -8.88 -27.87 1.13
N LYS A 26 -8.55 -27.08 2.15
CA LYS A 26 -8.47 -27.54 3.55
C LYS A 26 -9.85 -27.92 4.12
N SER A 27 -10.94 -27.33 3.63
CA SER A 27 -12.28 -27.57 4.16
C SER A 27 -12.75 -29.02 3.98
N GLY A 28 -12.16 -29.75 3.03
CA GLY A 28 -12.53 -31.13 2.70
C GLY A 28 -13.85 -31.28 1.91
N TYR A 29 -14.62 -30.22 1.74
CA TYR A 29 -15.91 -30.30 1.02
C TYR A 29 -15.79 -30.78 -0.42
N LEU A 30 -14.70 -30.45 -1.12
CA LEU A 30 -14.47 -30.90 -2.48
C LEU A 30 -14.32 -32.44 -2.59
N LYS A 31 -13.91 -33.11 -1.50
CA LYS A 31 -13.72 -34.57 -1.44
C LYS A 31 -14.97 -35.34 -1.07
N LEU A 32 -16.05 -34.68 -0.67
CA LEU A 32 -17.31 -35.35 -0.35
C LEU A 32 -17.84 -36.09 -1.57
N GLU A 33 -18.36 -37.27 -1.35
CA GLU A 33 -19.03 -38.05 -2.42
C GLU A 33 -20.49 -37.60 -2.60
N GLY A 34 -21.05 -37.86 -3.77
CA GLY A 34 -22.43 -37.50 -4.11
C GLY A 34 -22.57 -36.12 -4.76
N THR A 35 -23.71 -35.92 -5.38
CA THR A 35 -24.15 -34.67 -6.00
C THR A 35 -25.57 -34.34 -5.56
N LEU A 36 -25.88 -33.02 -5.48
CA LEU A 36 -27.18 -32.52 -5.09
C LEU A 36 -27.82 -31.78 -6.27
N TYR A 37 -29.11 -32.06 -6.51
CA TYR A 37 -29.96 -31.26 -7.36
C TYR A 37 -31.09 -30.64 -6.52
N CYS A 38 -31.39 -29.38 -6.75
CA CYS A 38 -32.45 -28.67 -6.07
C CYS A 38 -33.48 -28.16 -7.10
N LYS A 39 -34.74 -28.35 -6.83
CA LYS A 39 -35.84 -27.87 -7.68
C LYS A 39 -36.91 -27.23 -6.79
N MET A 40 -37.58 -26.22 -7.29
CA MET A 40 -38.75 -25.66 -6.65
C MET A 40 -39.99 -26.44 -7.13
N GLU A 41 -40.73 -26.97 -6.18
CA GLU A 41 -41.98 -27.70 -6.41
C GLU A 41 -43.04 -27.22 -5.40
N HIS A 42 -44.16 -26.77 -5.91
CA HIS A 42 -45.29 -26.28 -5.08
C HIS A 42 -44.89 -25.19 -4.05
N GLY A 43 -43.97 -24.29 -4.43
CA GLY A 43 -43.51 -23.19 -3.57
C GLY A 43 -42.45 -23.57 -2.52
N GLU A 44 -42.02 -24.84 -2.50
CA GLU A 44 -40.96 -25.33 -1.61
C GLU A 44 -39.76 -25.86 -2.38
N PHE A 45 -38.56 -25.70 -1.82
CA PHE A 45 -37.35 -26.33 -2.38
C PHE A 45 -37.33 -27.83 -2.06
N ARG A 46 -37.20 -28.64 -3.09
CA ARG A 46 -37.04 -30.11 -3.01
C ARG A 46 -35.62 -30.46 -3.39
N TYR A 47 -34.99 -31.33 -2.59
CA TYR A 47 -33.61 -31.75 -2.77
C TYR A 47 -33.57 -33.20 -3.20
N TYR A 48 -32.71 -33.49 -4.17
CA TYR A 48 -32.50 -34.83 -4.73
C TYR A 48 -31.01 -35.13 -4.67
N ILE A 49 -30.66 -36.24 -4.03
CA ILE A 49 -29.27 -36.68 -3.86
C ILE A 49 -28.98 -37.79 -4.85
N ARG A 50 -27.83 -37.72 -5.49
CA ARG A 50 -27.30 -38.79 -6.35
C ARG A 50 -26.00 -39.30 -5.74
N GLU A 51 -25.95 -40.57 -5.41
CA GLU A 51 -24.77 -41.30 -5.01
C GLU A 51 -23.98 -41.79 -6.23
N LYS A 52 -22.66 -41.91 -6.10
CA LYS A 52 -21.74 -42.14 -7.22
C LYS A 52 -21.81 -43.54 -7.85
N ALA A 53 -22.49 -44.51 -7.21
CA ALA A 53 -22.31 -45.95 -7.45
C ALA A 53 -23.26 -46.57 -8.48
N GLN A 54 -24.01 -45.81 -9.28
CA GLN A 54 -24.96 -46.40 -10.23
C GLN A 54 -24.73 -45.92 -11.67
N ASP A 55 -24.73 -46.85 -12.62
CA ASP A 55 -24.58 -46.60 -14.08
C ASP A 55 -25.70 -45.72 -14.66
N VAL A 56 -26.86 -45.68 -14.01
CA VAL A 56 -27.97 -44.80 -14.36
C VAL A 56 -28.16 -43.76 -13.24
N PRO A 57 -28.13 -42.45 -13.55
CA PRO A 57 -28.27 -41.43 -12.52
C PRO A 57 -29.69 -41.42 -11.95
N ARG A 58 -29.88 -42.05 -10.80
CA ARG A 58 -31.13 -41.97 -10.03
C ARG A 58 -30.94 -40.95 -8.91
N TYR A 59 -31.73 -39.89 -8.94
CA TYR A 59 -31.82 -38.95 -7.83
C TYR A 59 -32.89 -39.46 -6.87
N GLN A 60 -32.50 -39.65 -5.60
CA GLN A 60 -33.45 -39.97 -4.53
C GLN A 60 -33.86 -38.67 -3.82
N ARG A 61 -35.17 -38.55 -3.50
CA ARG A 61 -35.68 -37.43 -2.75
C ARG A 61 -35.10 -37.49 -1.32
N ALA A 62 -34.55 -36.37 -0.87
CA ALA A 62 -34.02 -36.25 0.48
C ALA A 62 -35.14 -36.24 1.53
N ASP A 63 -34.92 -36.90 2.66
CA ASP A 63 -35.79 -36.95 3.81
C ASP A 63 -35.22 -36.17 5.01
N LYS A 64 -35.93 -36.17 6.16
CA LYS A 64 -35.50 -35.49 7.37
C LYS A 64 -34.17 -36.02 7.95
N ASN A 65 -33.82 -37.28 7.68
CA ASN A 65 -32.60 -37.92 8.16
C ASN A 65 -31.36 -37.47 7.37
N THR A 66 -31.58 -36.92 6.16
CA THR A 66 -30.50 -36.49 5.24
C THR A 66 -30.20 -35.00 5.28
N GLU A 67 -30.78 -34.24 6.24
CA GLU A 67 -30.63 -32.79 6.32
C GLU A 67 -29.17 -32.33 6.44
N LYS A 68 -28.36 -33.01 7.27
CA LYS A 68 -26.92 -32.71 7.40
C LYS A 68 -26.18 -32.98 6.10
N LEU A 69 -26.54 -34.08 5.39
CA LEU A 69 -25.93 -34.42 4.11
C LEU A 69 -26.33 -33.42 3.01
N ILE A 70 -27.57 -32.95 3.02
CA ILE A 70 -28.03 -31.88 2.12
C ILE A 70 -27.19 -30.63 2.31
N SER A 71 -27.03 -30.15 3.57
CA SER A 71 -26.24 -28.98 3.90
C SER A 71 -24.77 -29.12 3.45
N ALA A 72 -24.17 -30.29 3.69
CA ALA A 72 -22.79 -30.59 3.25
C ALA A 72 -22.65 -30.61 1.73
N LEU A 73 -23.60 -31.18 1.00
CA LEU A 73 -23.60 -31.23 -0.48
C LEU A 73 -23.91 -29.85 -1.11
N CYS A 74 -24.76 -29.04 -0.47
CA CYS A 74 -24.94 -27.62 -0.83
C CYS A 74 -23.60 -26.87 -0.71
N THR A 75 -22.93 -27.02 0.44
CA THR A 75 -21.63 -26.40 0.69
C THR A 75 -20.57 -26.88 -0.31
N LYS A 76 -20.54 -28.18 -0.61
CA LYS A 76 -19.67 -28.73 -1.68
C LYS A 76 -19.94 -28.07 -3.02
N THR A 77 -21.22 -27.94 -3.39
CA THR A 77 -21.61 -27.36 -4.69
C THR A 77 -21.15 -25.89 -4.78
N TYR A 78 -21.33 -25.13 -3.70
CA TYR A 78 -20.83 -23.76 -3.59
C TYR A 78 -19.30 -23.72 -3.66
N ALA A 79 -18.62 -24.51 -2.83
CA ALA A 79 -17.15 -24.58 -2.78
C ALA A 79 -16.55 -24.91 -4.16
N LYS A 80 -17.15 -25.85 -4.90
CA LYS A 80 -16.71 -26.21 -6.26
C LYS A 80 -16.85 -25.04 -7.24
N LYS A 81 -17.98 -24.32 -7.21
CA LYS A 81 -18.20 -23.16 -8.08
C LYS A 81 -17.26 -22.02 -7.72
N LEU A 82 -17.07 -21.77 -6.42
CA LEU A 82 -16.18 -20.75 -5.91
C LEU A 82 -14.71 -21.05 -6.27
N HIS A 83 -14.28 -22.29 -6.09
CA HIS A 83 -12.93 -22.74 -6.46
C HIS A 83 -12.67 -22.50 -7.95
N ASN A 84 -13.56 -22.94 -8.83
CA ASN A 84 -13.41 -22.75 -10.28
C ASN A 84 -13.40 -21.25 -10.69
N ALA A 85 -14.18 -20.43 -10.03
CA ALA A 85 -14.18 -18.98 -10.26
C ALA A 85 -12.85 -18.36 -9.80
N ALA A 86 -12.39 -18.71 -8.59
CA ALA A 86 -11.14 -18.22 -8.02
C ALA A 86 -9.92 -18.64 -8.85
N GLU A 87 -9.87 -19.89 -9.37
CA GLU A 87 -8.79 -20.31 -10.27
C GLU A 87 -8.73 -19.48 -11.56
N LYS A 88 -9.89 -19.21 -12.17
CA LYS A 88 -9.96 -18.38 -13.38
C LYS A 88 -9.48 -16.96 -13.11
N GLU A 89 -9.92 -16.37 -12.01
CA GLU A 89 -9.51 -15.01 -11.62
C GLU A 89 -8.01 -14.96 -11.30
N LEU A 90 -7.49 -15.94 -10.54
CA LEU A 90 -6.07 -16.06 -10.24
C LEU A 90 -5.20 -16.11 -11.52
N LEU A 91 -5.67 -16.87 -12.53
CA LEU A 91 -4.99 -16.96 -13.82
C LEU A 91 -4.98 -15.60 -14.55
N GLN A 92 -6.09 -14.87 -14.53
CA GLN A 92 -6.19 -13.53 -15.14
C GLN A 92 -5.28 -12.53 -14.46
N LEU A 93 -5.31 -12.46 -13.11
CA LEU A 93 -4.44 -11.56 -12.34
C LEU A 93 -2.95 -11.88 -12.57
N THR A 94 -2.60 -13.17 -12.65
CA THR A 94 -1.22 -13.60 -12.95
C THR A 94 -0.78 -13.13 -14.33
N ARG A 95 -1.65 -13.17 -15.34
CA ARG A 95 -1.37 -12.66 -16.70
C ARG A 95 -1.20 -11.15 -16.68
N CYS A 96 -2.07 -10.41 -15.99
CA CYS A 96 -1.95 -8.96 -15.83
C CYS A 96 -0.62 -8.58 -15.18
N LEU A 97 -0.24 -9.25 -14.08
CA LEU A 97 1.05 -9.01 -13.42
C LEU A 97 2.24 -9.30 -14.32
N LYS A 98 2.18 -10.36 -15.12
CA LYS A 98 3.25 -10.67 -16.08
C LYS A 98 3.43 -9.53 -17.10
N ILE A 99 2.34 -8.93 -17.55
CA ILE A 99 2.40 -7.77 -18.47
C ILE A 99 2.96 -6.54 -17.76
N LEU A 100 2.51 -6.24 -16.54
CA LEU A 100 2.93 -5.06 -15.77
C LEU A 100 4.37 -5.16 -15.25
N LYS A 101 4.85 -6.38 -14.95
CA LYS A 101 6.21 -6.67 -14.45
C LYS A 101 7.16 -7.18 -15.55
N ALA A 102 6.80 -7.06 -16.83
CA ALA A 102 7.69 -7.44 -17.91
C ALA A 102 8.99 -6.65 -17.81
N LYS A 103 10.12 -7.36 -17.65
CA LYS A 103 11.45 -6.77 -17.41
C LYS A 103 12.00 -6.10 -18.67
N GLU A 104 12.97 -5.18 -18.43
CA GLU A 104 13.85 -4.54 -19.40
C GLU A 104 14.15 -5.43 -20.60
N GLY A 105 13.98 -4.88 -21.81
CA GLY A 105 14.24 -5.57 -23.08
C GLY A 105 13.00 -6.19 -23.74
N THR A 106 11.80 -6.05 -23.17
CA THR A 106 10.55 -6.39 -23.85
C THR A 106 9.94 -5.15 -24.50
N ARG A 107 9.13 -5.36 -25.54
CA ARG A 107 8.44 -4.30 -26.31
C ARG A 107 7.63 -3.27 -25.50
N PHE A 108 7.50 -3.48 -24.17
CA PHE A 108 6.85 -2.57 -23.21
C PHE A 108 7.82 -1.61 -22.52
N ASP A 109 9.14 -1.89 -22.49
CA ASP A 109 10.12 -0.98 -21.89
C ASP A 109 10.35 0.25 -22.77
N ASP A 110 10.27 0.10 -24.10
CA ASP A 110 10.31 1.22 -25.05
C ASP A 110 9.09 2.16 -24.91
N ALA A 111 8.03 1.70 -24.22
CA ALA A 111 6.81 2.45 -23.95
C ALA A 111 6.72 2.96 -22.49
N ASP A 112 7.76 2.83 -21.68
CA ASP A 112 7.78 3.37 -20.33
C ASP A 112 7.96 4.89 -20.37
N ILE A 113 6.82 5.61 -20.24
CA ILE A 113 6.82 7.09 -20.29
C ILE A 113 7.66 7.72 -19.19
N ASP A 114 7.86 7.01 -18.06
CA ASP A 114 8.69 7.48 -16.95
C ASP A 114 10.18 7.37 -17.25
N ALA A 115 10.59 6.38 -18.06
CA ALA A 115 11.97 6.22 -18.47
C ALA A 115 12.40 7.20 -19.58
N VAL A 116 11.47 7.75 -20.36
CA VAL A 116 11.79 8.61 -21.52
C VAL A 116 12.66 9.79 -21.14
N TYR A 117 12.28 10.54 -20.09
CA TYR A 117 13.04 11.72 -19.67
C TYR A 117 14.42 11.35 -19.12
N GLY A 118 14.51 10.31 -18.28
CA GLY A 118 15.76 9.84 -17.70
C GLY A 118 16.78 9.35 -18.73
N ASN A 119 16.30 8.75 -19.83
CA ASN A 119 17.13 8.23 -20.93
C ASN A 119 17.58 9.30 -21.92
N LEU A 120 17.11 10.56 -21.81
CA LEU A 120 17.58 11.65 -22.67
C LEU A 120 19.05 11.98 -22.37
N PRO A 121 19.87 12.27 -23.41
CA PRO A 121 21.18 12.85 -23.22
C PRO A 121 21.11 14.12 -22.35
N GLU A 122 22.12 14.31 -21.49
CA GLU A 122 22.13 15.44 -20.54
C GLU A 122 21.95 16.81 -21.22
N GLY A 123 22.57 17.00 -22.37
CA GLY A 123 22.43 18.24 -23.13
C GLY A 123 21.00 18.52 -23.60
N ILE A 124 20.17 17.49 -23.84
CA ILE A 124 18.76 17.66 -24.18
C ILE A 124 17.96 17.80 -22.89
N ARG A 125 18.20 16.96 -21.90
CA ARG A 125 17.49 16.96 -20.61
C ARG A 125 17.59 18.31 -19.89
N SER A 126 18.73 18.99 -19.98
CA SER A 126 18.92 20.32 -19.37
C SER A 126 18.09 21.43 -20.04
N GLN A 127 17.54 21.22 -21.25
CA GLN A 127 16.75 22.19 -22.00
C GLN A 127 15.23 21.92 -21.95
N VAL A 128 14.81 20.80 -21.40
CA VAL A 128 13.41 20.39 -21.35
C VAL A 128 13.00 20.05 -19.93
N ARG A 129 11.71 20.18 -19.63
CA ARG A 129 11.14 19.72 -18.36
C ARG A 129 10.41 18.41 -18.58
N PRO A 130 10.40 17.50 -17.58
CA PRO A 130 9.61 16.28 -17.69
C PRO A 130 8.12 16.59 -17.77
N SER A 131 7.37 15.75 -18.49
CA SER A 131 5.92 15.89 -18.56
C SER A 131 5.30 15.67 -17.18
N GLN A 132 4.28 16.47 -16.83
CA GLN A 132 3.53 16.30 -15.56
C GLN A 132 2.84 14.93 -15.41
N PHE A 133 2.76 14.15 -16.47
CA PHE A 133 2.22 12.79 -16.44
C PHE A 133 3.25 11.74 -16.03
N THR A 134 4.54 12.06 -16.12
CA THR A 134 5.64 11.21 -15.64
C THR A 134 5.81 11.37 -14.13
N ASP A 135 6.47 10.40 -13.48
CA ASP A 135 6.75 10.44 -12.04
C ASP A 135 7.61 11.65 -11.67
N ASP A 136 8.62 11.97 -12.48
CA ASP A 136 9.48 13.14 -12.25
C ASP A 136 8.71 14.46 -12.46
N GLY A 137 7.89 14.56 -13.52
CA GLY A 137 7.09 15.77 -13.74
C GLY A 137 6.01 15.99 -12.69
N PHE A 138 5.41 14.90 -12.19
CA PHE A 138 4.50 14.98 -11.05
C PHE A 138 5.23 15.47 -9.79
N ALA A 139 6.41 14.90 -9.52
CA ALA A 139 7.23 15.28 -8.37
C ALA A 139 7.67 16.75 -8.43
N GLU A 140 8.11 17.25 -9.59
CA GLU A 140 8.45 18.66 -9.78
C GLU A 140 7.25 19.57 -9.54
N LYS A 141 6.08 19.24 -10.08
CA LYS A 141 4.85 19.99 -9.84
C LYS A 141 4.50 20.01 -8.37
N TRP A 142 4.49 18.85 -7.73
CA TRP A 142 4.21 18.70 -6.30
C TRP A 142 5.18 19.52 -5.46
N GLN A 143 6.49 19.46 -5.75
CA GLN A 143 7.52 20.22 -5.03
C GLN A 143 7.36 21.75 -5.20
N ALA A 144 6.88 22.21 -6.35
CA ALA A 144 6.68 23.62 -6.67
C ALA A 144 5.38 24.21 -6.11
N GLU A 145 4.45 23.40 -5.62
CA GLU A 145 3.21 23.87 -5.02
C GLU A 145 3.51 24.69 -3.77
N LYS A 146 2.83 25.82 -3.64
CA LYS A 146 2.93 26.66 -2.45
C LYS A 146 2.23 26.00 -1.27
N TYR A 147 2.88 25.96 -0.14
CA TYR A 147 2.33 25.45 1.10
C TYR A 147 2.61 26.39 2.27
N GLN A 148 1.83 26.27 3.33
CA GLN A 148 2.04 27.03 4.56
C GLN A 148 3.06 26.30 5.44
N LYS A 149 4.13 27.03 5.81
CA LYS A 149 5.14 26.57 6.75
C LYS A 149 4.85 27.06 8.17
N ARG A 150 5.22 26.27 9.15
CA ARG A 150 5.20 26.69 10.56
C ARG A 150 6.32 27.65 10.88
N TRP A 151 7.53 27.34 10.40
CA TRP A 151 8.73 28.10 10.75
C TRP A 151 9.25 28.94 9.57
N GLU A 152 9.52 30.21 9.82
CA GLU A 152 9.92 31.19 8.80
C GLU A 152 11.46 31.42 8.71
N GLY A 153 12.28 30.56 9.32
CA GLY A 153 13.74 30.66 9.23
C GLY A 153 14.37 31.70 10.15
N LYS A 154 13.73 32.08 11.27
CA LYS A 154 14.29 32.97 12.29
C LYS A 154 15.07 32.17 13.35
N GLY A 155 16.23 32.66 13.78
CA GLY A 155 17.09 32.01 14.77
C GLY A 155 18.21 31.18 14.17
N THR A 156 18.73 30.21 14.92
CA THR A 156 19.77 29.29 14.46
C THR A 156 19.14 28.23 13.50
N PHE A 157 19.77 28.02 12.38
CA PHE A 157 19.33 27.06 11.37
C PHE A 157 20.51 26.42 10.65
N TYR A 158 20.23 25.32 9.96
CA TYR A 158 21.12 24.69 9.02
C TYR A 158 20.51 24.85 7.61
N GLU A 159 21.35 25.12 6.61
CA GLU A 159 20.89 25.29 5.24
C GLU A 159 21.20 24.02 4.44
N THR A 160 20.18 23.45 3.80
CA THR A 160 20.32 22.27 2.95
C THR A 160 20.93 22.64 1.59
N PRO A 161 21.42 21.67 0.79
CA PRO A 161 21.93 21.93 -0.56
C PRO A 161 20.92 22.63 -1.49
N ARG A 162 19.61 22.49 -1.25
CA ARG A 162 18.53 23.19 -1.99
C ARG A 162 18.24 24.59 -1.44
N GLY A 163 18.95 25.05 -0.41
CA GLY A 163 18.69 26.34 0.23
C GLY A 163 17.52 26.32 1.22
N GLU A 164 16.98 25.13 1.56
CA GLU A 164 15.96 24.98 2.58
C GLU A 164 16.60 25.16 3.98
N LYS A 165 15.97 25.96 4.84
CA LYS A 165 16.42 26.16 6.21
C LYS A 165 15.70 25.22 7.15
N VAL A 166 16.45 24.49 7.97
CA VAL A 166 15.94 23.52 8.94
C VAL A 166 16.47 23.79 10.34
N ARG A 167 15.77 23.41 11.41
CA ARG A 167 16.06 23.82 12.77
C ARG A 167 17.13 23.00 13.48
N SER A 168 17.33 21.76 13.10
CA SER A 168 18.29 20.87 13.77
C SER A 168 19.28 20.25 12.80
N LYS A 169 20.40 19.75 13.35
CA LYS A 169 21.41 19.03 12.58
C LYS A 169 20.86 17.71 12.04
N SER A 170 20.04 17.01 12.82
CA SER A 170 19.44 15.73 12.41
C SER A 170 18.45 15.92 11.28
N GLU A 171 17.59 16.96 11.33
CA GLU A 171 16.73 17.33 10.20
C GLU A 171 17.54 17.71 8.97
N TRP A 172 18.64 18.43 9.12
CA TRP A 172 19.54 18.74 8.00
C TRP A 172 20.11 17.46 7.36
N MET A 173 20.54 16.49 8.19
CA MET A 173 21.04 15.20 7.68
C MET A 173 19.96 14.44 6.93
N ILE A 174 18.73 14.38 7.47
CA ILE A 174 17.58 13.75 6.79
C ILE A 174 17.33 14.44 5.45
N ALA A 175 17.25 15.78 5.42
CA ALA A 175 17.05 16.55 4.19
C ALA A 175 18.13 16.25 3.14
N CYS A 176 19.41 16.24 3.55
CA CYS A 176 20.52 15.90 2.65
C CYS A 176 20.40 14.46 2.07
N MET A 177 19.93 13.51 2.89
CA MET A 177 19.72 12.14 2.43
C MET A 177 18.54 12.04 1.46
N LEU A 178 17.43 12.74 1.72
CA LEU A 178 16.31 12.84 0.80
C LEU A 178 16.73 13.46 -0.54
N ASP A 179 17.55 14.52 -0.50
CA ASP A 179 18.10 15.16 -1.71
C ASP A 179 18.99 14.22 -2.50
N LYS A 180 19.92 13.53 -1.83
CA LYS A 180 20.81 12.54 -2.45
C LYS A 180 20.05 11.46 -3.21
N GLU A 181 18.96 10.98 -2.61
CA GLU A 181 18.11 9.92 -3.17
C GLU A 181 17.01 10.45 -4.09
N SER A 182 17.02 11.76 -4.40
CA SER A 182 16.03 12.42 -5.26
C SER A 182 14.58 12.21 -4.80
N VAL A 183 14.37 12.17 -3.49
CA VAL A 183 13.05 12.11 -2.86
C VAL A 183 12.51 13.52 -2.67
N PRO A 184 11.35 13.87 -3.24
CA PRO A 184 10.72 15.17 -3.03
C PRO A 184 10.23 15.31 -1.60
N TYR A 185 10.47 16.48 -0.99
CA TYR A 185 9.97 16.76 0.35
C TYR A 185 9.56 18.23 0.51
N ARG A 186 8.69 18.49 1.48
CA ARG A 186 8.32 19.80 2.01
C ARG A 186 8.63 19.83 3.49
N TYR A 187 9.25 20.89 3.95
CA TYR A 187 9.67 21.04 5.34
C TYR A 187 8.64 21.81 6.16
N GLU A 188 8.22 21.25 7.32
CA GLU A 188 7.23 21.81 8.25
C GLU A 188 5.92 22.28 7.57
N GLU A 189 5.44 21.54 6.60
CA GLU A 189 4.18 21.81 5.94
C GLU A 189 3.01 21.70 6.93
N LEU A 190 2.09 22.66 6.86
CA LEU A 190 0.83 22.57 7.59
C LEU A 190 -0.06 21.51 6.93
N ILE A 191 -0.31 20.44 7.66
CA ILE A 191 -1.30 19.46 7.27
C ILE A 191 -2.66 19.93 7.81
N GLY A 192 -3.59 20.23 6.89
CA GLY A 192 -4.96 20.59 7.24
C GLY A 192 -5.66 19.42 7.92
N LEU A 193 -6.00 19.57 9.17
CA LEU A 193 -6.77 18.61 9.92
C LEU A 193 -8.25 18.92 9.88
N ASN A 194 -9.05 17.88 10.00
CA ASN A 194 -10.47 17.96 10.23
C ASN A 194 -10.74 18.91 11.42
N GLU A 195 -11.58 19.91 11.22
CA GLU A 195 -11.95 20.93 12.22
C GLU A 195 -12.36 20.37 13.59
N TYR A 196 -12.75 19.09 13.65
CA TYR A 196 -13.14 18.37 14.87
C TYR A 196 -11.97 18.05 15.82
N LEU A 197 -10.72 18.04 15.37
CA LEU A 197 -9.56 17.62 16.17
C LEU A 197 -8.73 18.79 16.70
N GLY A 198 -9.08 20.04 16.34
CA GLY A 198 -8.60 21.27 17.00
C GLY A 198 -7.10 21.56 16.92
N GLY A 199 -6.34 20.85 16.10
CA GLY A 199 -4.89 20.99 16.02
C GLY A 199 -4.34 21.03 14.60
N ASN A 200 -3.37 21.92 14.38
CA ASN A 200 -2.56 21.95 13.18
C ASN A 200 -1.35 21.01 13.37
N LEU A 201 -1.22 19.97 12.54
CA LEU A 201 -0.01 19.15 12.51
C LEU A 201 0.99 19.74 11.51
N HIS A 202 2.24 19.76 11.95
CA HIS A 202 3.38 20.15 11.13
C HIS A 202 4.42 19.03 11.27
N PRO A 203 4.45 18.04 10.37
CA PRO A 203 5.54 17.08 10.35
C PRO A 203 6.85 17.78 10.04
N ASP A 204 7.97 17.25 10.51
CA ASP A 204 9.26 17.79 10.14
C ASP A 204 9.43 17.76 8.62
N PHE A 205 8.97 16.66 7.98
CA PHE A 205 8.91 16.56 6.53
C PHE A 205 7.61 15.90 6.06
N THR A 206 6.99 16.46 5.02
CA THR A 206 6.09 15.74 4.14
C THR A 206 6.92 15.23 2.98
N VAL A 207 6.96 13.91 2.75
CA VAL A 207 7.79 13.27 1.73
C VAL A 207 6.92 12.55 0.71
N LEU A 208 7.32 12.59 -0.56
CA LEU A 208 6.57 11.99 -1.66
C LEU A 208 7.32 10.77 -2.21
N ASN A 209 6.67 9.60 -2.20
CA ASN A 209 7.07 8.53 -3.09
C ASN A 209 6.58 8.86 -4.51
N LYS A 210 7.49 9.29 -5.38
CA LYS A 210 7.15 9.75 -6.72
C LYS A 210 6.56 8.65 -7.62
N ARG A 211 6.90 7.37 -7.38
CA ARG A 211 6.41 6.21 -8.14
C ARG A 211 4.97 5.86 -7.82
N THR A 212 4.64 5.82 -6.53
CA THR A 212 3.29 5.48 -6.04
C THR A 212 2.41 6.72 -5.88
N ARG A 213 3.00 7.93 -5.90
CA ARG A 213 2.38 9.22 -5.63
C ARG A 213 1.76 9.30 -4.25
N LYS A 214 2.23 8.47 -3.33
CA LYS A 214 1.83 8.49 -1.92
C LYS A 214 2.68 9.47 -1.16
N GLU A 215 2.05 10.27 -0.32
CA GLU A 215 2.71 11.14 0.65
C GLU A 215 2.83 10.41 1.98
N TYR A 216 3.95 10.65 2.66
CA TYR A 216 4.20 10.20 4.02
C TYR A 216 4.62 11.39 4.85
N TYR A 217 4.33 11.36 6.15
CA TYR A 217 4.74 12.34 7.13
C TYR A 217 5.89 11.79 7.93
N TRP A 218 6.99 12.52 7.98
CA TRP A 218 8.20 12.11 8.71
C TRP A 218 8.43 13.02 9.90
N GLU A 219 8.62 12.41 11.06
CA GLU A 219 8.97 13.04 12.32
C GLU A 219 10.31 12.52 12.82
N HIS A 220 11.14 13.45 13.29
CA HIS A 220 12.38 13.12 13.97
C HIS A 220 12.33 13.56 15.44
N PHE A 221 12.43 12.61 16.36
CA PHE A 221 12.37 12.83 17.79
C PHE A 221 13.77 12.79 18.40
N GLY A 222 14.40 13.96 18.55
CA GLY A 222 15.81 14.12 18.88
C GLY A 222 16.14 14.16 20.37
N ARG A 223 15.18 13.98 21.29
CA ARG A 223 15.39 14.15 22.73
C ARG A 223 14.68 13.07 23.56
N MET A 224 14.78 11.82 23.11
CA MET A 224 14.05 10.71 23.73
C MET A 224 14.58 10.31 25.14
N ASP A 225 15.72 10.85 25.55
CA ASP A 225 16.28 10.73 26.91
C ASP A 225 15.80 11.85 27.87
N ASP A 226 15.01 12.82 27.40
CA ASP A 226 14.43 13.89 28.22
C ASP A 226 12.95 13.55 28.56
N PRO A 227 12.63 13.12 29.81
CA PRO A 227 11.27 12.76 30.19
C PRO A 227 10.24 13.87 29.97
N LYS A 228 10.64 15.13 30.18
CA LYS A 228 9.77 16.27 29.97
C LYS A 228 9.41 16.45 28.48
N TYR A 229 10.38 16.28 27.60
CA TYR A 229 10.14 16.30 26.15
C TYR A 229 9.22 15.15 25.72
N VAL A 230 9.42 13.96 26.27
CA VAL A 230 8.57 12.80 25.96
C VAL A 230 7.12 13.07 26.38
N GLU A 231 6.89 13.60 27.58
CA GLU A 231 5.54 13.86 28.10
C GLU A 231 4.87 15.05 27.43
N GLU A 232 5.58 16.18 27.26
CA GLU A 232 4.99 17.43 26.77
C GLU A 232 4.98 17.61 25.25
N SER A 233 5.84 16.85 24.52
CA SER A 233 5.99 17.02 23.07
C SER A 233 5.73 15.72 22.29
N PHE A 234 6.45 14.65 22.60
CA PHE A 234 6.34 13.40 21.86
C PHE A 234 4.95 12.74 21.98
N MET A 235 4.50 12.48 23.23
CA MET A 235 3.23 11.78 23.46
C MET A 235 2.00 12.52 22.91
N PRO A 236 1.87 13.86 23.10
CA PRO A 236 0.79 14.61 22.48
C PRO A 236 0.83 14.56 20.97
N LYS A 237 2.00 14.73 20.35
CA LYS A 237 2.16 14.72 18.90
C LYS A 237 1.76 13.37 18.29
N ILE A 238 2.21 12.27 18.90
CA ILE A 238 1.82 10.91 18.46
C ILE A 238 0.33 10.69 18.61
N ARG A 239 -0.28 11.07 19.73
CA ARG A 239 -1.73 10.99 19.93
C ARG A 239 -2.50 11.73 18.84
N ASP A 240 -2.04 12.92 18.46
CA ASP A 240 -2.68 13.74 17.44
C ASP A 240 -2.56 13.08 16.05
N TYR A 241 -1.41 12.47 15.70
CA TYR A 241 -1.26 11.66 14.49
C TYR A 241 -2.23 10.46 14.48
N TYR A 242 -2.33 9.71 15.60
CA TYR A 242 -3.27 8.60 15.71
C TYR A 242 -4.72 9.05 15.57
N ALA A 243 -5.10 10.17 16.17
CA ALA A 243 -6.44 10.73 16.05
C ALA A 243 -6.81 11.10 14.59
N CYS A 244 -5.80 11.42 13.77
CA CYS A 244 -5.95 11.69 12.35
C CYS A 244 -5.92 10.43 11.47
N GLY A 245 -5.71 9.25 12.06
CA GLY A 245 -5.55 8.00 11.31
C GLY A 245 -4.20 7.85 10.62
N PHE A 246 -3.18 8.65 11.01
CA PHE A 246 -1.83 8.55 10.47
C PHE A 246 -1.00 7.59 11.31
N LEU A 247 -1.05 6.32 10.96
CA LEU A 247 -0.42 5.27 11.74
C LEU A 247 1.07 5.12 11.40
N PRO A 248 1.92 4.81 12.41
CA PRO A 248 3.32 4.48 12.19
C PRO A 248 3.49 3.31 11.22
N GLY A 249 4.39 3.46 10.24
CA GLY A 249 4.62 2.45 9.22
C GLY A 249 3.61 2.42 8.07
N GLU A 250 2.50 3.17 8.15
CA GLU A 250 1.52 3.29 7.06
C GLU A 250 1.58 4.67 6.40
N LYS A 251 1.51 5.72 7.21
CA LYS A 251 1.48 7.11 6.76
C LYS A 251 2.49 7.97 7.51
N LEU A 252 2.87 7.56 8.72
CA LEU A 252 3.81 8.24 9.58
C LEU A 252 5.14 7.48 9.65
N LEU A 253 6.23 8.11 9.21
CA LEU A 253 7.59 7.64 9.36
C LEU A 253 8.22 8.32 10.56
N MET A 254 8.96 7.59 11.37
CA MET A 254 9.56 8.12 12.59
C MET A 254 11.01 7.71 12.72
N THR A 255 11.85 8.65 13.12
CA THR A 255 13.23 8.42 13.53
C THR A 255 13.46 9.00 14.91
N PHE A 256 14.37 8.41 15.67
CA PHE A 256 14.61 8.74 17.06
C PHE A 256 16.09 8.91 17.32
N GLU A 257 16.43 9.81 18.25
CA GLU A 257 17.77 9.87 18.83
C GLU A 257 17.71 10.21 20.33
N SER A 258 18.75 9.80 21.04
CA SER A 258 19.01 10.10 22.44
C SER A 258 20.51 10.20 22.66
N LYS A 259 20.95 10.53 23.86
CA LYS A 259 22.38 10.55 24.22
C LYS A 259 23.03 9.18 24.09
N GLU A 260 22.30 8.11 24.43
CA GLU A 260 22.79 6.72 24.35
C GLU A 260 22.68 6.16 22.93
N HIS A 261 21.69 6.62 22.16
CA HIS A 261 21.43 6.22 20.79
C HIS A 261 21.42 7.43 19.87
N PRO A 262 22.60 7.87 19.38
CA PRO A 262 22.70 9.04 18.51
C PRO A 262 22.01 8.78 17.16
N PHE A 263 21.84 9.86 16.39
CA PHE A 263 21.21 9.81 15.06
C PHE A 263 21.84 8.71 14.18
N ASP A 264 20.99 7.81 13.68
CA ASP A 264 21.40 6.67 12.86
C ASP A 264 20.95 6.86 11.41
N THR A 265 21.91 7.14 10.52
CA THR A 265 21.68 7.28 9.08
C THR A 265 21.16 5.99 8.43
N THR A 266 21.48 4.81 8.99
CA THR A 266 21.02 3.53 8.47
C THR A 266 19.51 3.37 8.61
N GLN A 267 18.92 3.90 9.69
CA GLN A 267 17.46 3.94 9.84
C GLN A 267 16.82 4.81 8.76
N VAL A 268 17.40 5.98 8.49
CA VAL A 268 16.91 6.89 7.44
C VAL A 268 16.98 6.23 6.07
N GLU A 269 18.12 5.59 5.74
CA GLU A 269 18.30 4.86 4.47
C GLU A 269 17.24 3.75 4.30
N ARG A 270 16.97 2.98 5.37
CA ARG A 270 15.94 1.93 5.33
C ARG A 270 14.54 2.49 5.06
N LEU A 271 14.16 3.57 5.74
CA LEU A 271 12.86 4.20 5.53
C LEU A 271 12.72 4.75 4.11
N ILE A 272 13.78 5.36 3.57
CA ILE A 272 13.78 5.83 2.18
C ILE A 272 13.60 4.66 1.22
N GLU A 273 14.35 3.58 1.39
CA GLU A 273 14.29 2.42 0.49
C GLU A 273 12.94 1.71 0.55
N GLU A 274 12.37 1.54 1.74
CA GLU A 274 11.14 0.79 1.95
C GLU A 274 9.88 1.57 1.54
N TYR A 275 9.83 2.87 1.85
CA TYR A 275 8.60 3.66 1.69
C TYR A 275 8.65 4.65 0.53
N LEU A 276 9.82 5.10 0.09
CA LEU A 276 9.95 6.25 -0.80
C LEU A 276 10.55 5.93 -2.17
N LYS A 277 10.98 4.69 -2.37
CA LYS A 277 11.43 4.13 -3.66
C LYS A 277 10.54 2.96 -4.08
#